data_cc59fff753ac3d4b076cca02799fb873
#
_entry.id   cc59fff753ac3d4b076cca02799fb873
#
_cell.length_a   1.000
_cell.length_b   1.000
_cell.length_c   1.000
_cell.angle_alpha   90.00
_cell.angle_beta   90.00
_cell.angle_gamma   90.00
#
_symmetry.space_group_name_H-M   'P 1'
#
loop_
_entity.id
_entity.type
_entity.pdbx_description
1 polymer ?
#
loop_
_entity_poly.entity_id
_entity_poly.type
_entity_poly.pdbx_seq_one_letter_code
_entity_poly.pdbx_strand_id
1 'polypeptide(L)'
;MRNFEMLPTEENVFSTFCNNVLGRNEDVKYFYEMLMSYDFSASIAIDGRWGSGKTFFVHHVMLLIDAMNSNSNLDSEKRDKIISKVRMDDSIKTELTSMCVVYYDAWKNDNDNEPILSLIYEIASQLCISINSDWIDGKKKFCNLAGTILECLSKKNINNMIECLKSENPFEEIKKQRSIENRISEFFKMIPEERANKVVIFIDELDRCKPIFTIRLLEQIKHYINDDRVMFVFSVNIDELQHTIKKYYGNGFDACRYLDRFFFQRISLPPTNKTEFYEYMGLGSRYYVDIVTRRICDIYNMQYREMTRYCSQVRTAVYKITHSDVSRCIFPVEKGHILVINIIVPLLIALRNMDTSKYNNFVNGKDYEPLMTLFSDEDNCLEIFRYFLNDKDSSEEKEDKIKITKDEMLMKVYNAIFNNDKEYKSDVMIGGCEFDNKTKEFAIRCSNMMTSSADYSI
;
A
#
# COMPACT_ATOMS: atom_id res chain seq x y z
N MET A 1 15.54 -11.93 10.12
CA MET A 1 15.19 -10.77 9.27
C MET A 1 13.68 -10.69 9.24
N ARG A 2 13.07 -9.60 9.69
CA ARG A 2 11.64 -9.38 9.48
C ARG A 2 11.42 -9.27 7.97
N ASN A 3 10.43 -9.99 7.45
CA ASN A 3 10.09 -9.91 6.04
C ASN A 3 9.53 -8.50 5.78
N PHE A 4 10.25 -7.66 5.05
CA PHE A 4 9.90 -6.25 4.86
C PHE A 4 8.76 -6.05 3.86
N GLU A 5 8.40 -7.08 3.10
CA GLU A 5 7.20 -7.06 2.29
C GLU A 5 6.01 -7.44 3.19
N MET A 6 5.22 -6.44 3.55
CA MET A 6 4.01 -6.63 4.33
C MET A 6 2.93 -7.23 3.41
N LEU A 7 2.92 -8.57 3.32
CA LEU A 7 1.86 -9.27 2.60
C LEU A 7 0.59 -9.32 3.47
N PRO A 8 -0.61 -9.23 2.89
CA PRO A 8 -1.88 -9.29 3.61
C PRO A 8 -2.24 -10.75 4.01
N THR A 9 -1.33 -11.43 4.72
CA THR A 9 -1.62 -12.73 5.33
C THR A 9 -2.54 -12.54 6.54
N GLU A 10 -3.29 -13.57 6.92
CA GLU A 10 -4.18 -13.51 8.09
C GLU A 10 -3.46 -13.02 9.36
N GLU A 11 -2.25 -13.51 9.60
CA GLU A 11 -1.43 -13.12 10.75
C GLU A 11 -1.02 -11.63 10.68
N ASN A 12 -0.57 -11.16 9.52
CA ASN A 12 -0.17 -9.77 9.33
C ASN A 12 -1.39 -8.84 9.42
N VAL A 13 -2.52 -9.19 8.82
CA VAL A 13 -3.77 -8.42 8.90
C VAL A 13 -4.23 -8.29 10.35
N PHE A 14 -4.28 -9.40 11.08
CA PHE A 14 -4.66 -9.40 12.49
C PHE A 14 -3.69 -8.58 13.35
N SER A 15 -2.39 -8.77 13.18
CA SER A 15 -1.35 -8.06 13.94
C SER A 15 -1.37 -6.55 13.66
N THR A 16 -1.48 -6.16 12.39
CA THR A 16 -1.49 -4.73 12.00
C THR A 16 -2.76 -4.03 12.45
N PHE A 17 -3.90 -4.71 12.45
CA PHE A 17 -5.15 -4.19 13.00
C PHE A 17 -5.05 -4.02 14.52
N CYS A 18 -4.67 -5.06 15.25
CA CYS A 18 -4.59 -5.02 16.71
C CYS A 18 -3.63 -3.96 17.25
N ASN A 19 -2.58 -3.65 16.52
CA ASN A 19 -1.57 -2.64 16.89
C ASN A 19 -1.80 -1.29 16.19
N ASN A 20 -2.88 -1.14 15.43
CA ASN A 20 -3.22 0.06 14.65
C ASN A 20 -2.05 0.59 13.81
N VAL A 21 -1.26 -0.33 13.24
CA VAL A 21 0.01 0.00 12.55
C VAL A 21 -0.17 1.01 11.41
N LEU A 22 -1.31 0.94 10.72
CA LEU A 22 -1.63 1.86 9.63
C LEU A 22 -2.36 3.13 10.09
N GLY A 23 -2.63 3.27 11.41
CA GLY A 23 -3.33 4.42 11.96
C GLY A 23 -4.76 4.59 11.45
N ARG A 24 -5.45 3.50 11.04
CA ARG A 24 -6.74 3.55 10.31
C ARG A 24 -7.89 2.83 10.98
N ASN A 25 -7.75 2.39 12.22
CA ASN A 25 -8.82 1.62 12.87
C ASN A 25 -10.14 2.41 12.99
N GLU A 26 -10.06 3.72 13.21
CA GLU A 26 -11.26 4.58 13.21
C GLU A 26 -11.89 4.68 11.82
N ASP A 27 -11.09 4.81 10.76
CA ASP A 27 -11.61 4.80 9.38
C ASP A 27 -12.29 3.47 9.03
N VAL A 28 -11.72 2.35 9.49
CA VAL A 28 -12.29 1.01 9.33
C VAL A 28 -13.65 0.92 10.03
N LYS A 29 -13.75 1.46 11.25
CA LYS A 29 -15.00 1.54 11.99
C LYS A 29 -16.06 2.35 11.22
N TYR A 30 -15.73 3.56 10.82
CA TYR A 30 -16.67 4.43 10.08
C TYR A 30 -17.11 3.79 8.76
N PHE A 31 -16.22 3.11 8.07
CA PHE A 31 -16.56 2.39 6.85
C PHE A 31 -17.50 1.21 7.12
N TYR A 32 -17.27 0.45 8.19
CA TYR A 32 -18.16 -0.61 8.64
C TYR A 32 -19.56 -0.05 8.98
N GLU A 33 -19.65 1.01 9.76
CA GLU A 33 -20.91 1.67 10.13
C GLU A 33 -21.67 2.19 8.90
N MET A 34 -20.95 2.73 7.93
CA MET A 34 -21.51 3.15 6.65
C MET A 34 -22.09 1.95 5.87
N LEU A 35 -21.39 0.82 5.77
CA LEU A 35 -21.92 -0.39 5.12
C LEU A 35 -23.19 -0.89 5.82
N MET A 36 -23.25 -0.77 7.14
CA MET A 36 -24.44 -1.11 7.92
C MET A 36 -25.63 -0.23 7.61
N SER A 37 -25.42 1.06 7.36
CA SER A 37 -26.48 2.05 7.15
C SER A 37 -27.19 1.94 5.81
N TYR A 38 -26.66 1.21 4.83
CA TYR A 38 -27.31 1.05 3.53
C TYR A 38 -28.33 -0.08 3.55
N ASP A 39 -29.58 0.23 3.19
CA ASP A 39 -30.69 -0.74 3.05
C ASP A 39 -30.91 -1.19 1.60
N PHE A 40 -29.99 -0.87 0.71
CA PHE A 40 -30.05 -1.18 -0.72
C PHE A 40 -28.69 -1.65 -1.25
N SER A 41 -28.71 -2.29 -2.41
CA SER A 41 -27.49 -2.65 -3.14
C SER A 41 -26.71 -1.39 -3.53
N ALA A 42 -25.46 -1.31 -3.13
CA ALA A 42 -24.58 -0.20 -3.46
C ALA A 42 -23.24 -0.69 -4.01
N SER A 43 -22.70 0.08 -4.94
CA SER A 43 -21.33 -0.10 -5.43
C SER A 43 -20.49 1.09 -4.98
N ILE A 44 -19.47 0.84 -4.17
CA ILE A 44 -18.63 1.85 -3.54
C ILE A 44 -17.20 1.71 -4.05
N ALA A 45 -16.58 2.83 -4.45
CA ALA A 45 -15.16 2.84 -4.80
C ALA A 45 -14.34 3.42 -3.64
N ILE A 46 -13.36 2.66 -3.16
CA ILE A 46 -12.31 3.12 -2.26
C ILE A 46 -11.14 3.56 -3.14
N ASP A 47 -10.95 4.88 -3.24
CA ASP A 47 -9.91 5.48 -4.06
C ASP A 47 -8.64 5.75 -3.25
N GLY A 48 -7.50 5.46 -3.86
CA GLY A 48 -6.19 5.77 -3.30
C GLY A 48 -5.05 5.35 -4.22
N ARG A 49 -3.93 6.04 -4.09
CA ARG A 49 -2.72 5.72 -4.87
C ARG A 49 -2.21 4.31 -4.59
N TRP A 50 -1.44 3.76 -5.51
CA TRP A 50 -0.75 2.49 -5.27
C TRP A 50 0.19 2.61 -4.07
N GLY A 51 0.15 1.59 -3.21
CA GLY A 51 0.94 1.59 -1.98
C GLY A 51 0.36 2.37 -0.80
N SER A 52 -0.82 3.01 -0.94
CA SER A 52 -1.50 3.75 0.13
C SER A 52 -2.09 2.88 1.25
N GLY A 53 -2.04 1.54 1.11
CA GLY A 53 -2.58 0.62 2.10
C GLY A 53 -4.04 0.21 1.87
N LYS A 54 -4.62 0.43 0.68
CA LYS A 54 -6.00 0.04 0.34
C LYS A 54 -6.30 -1.43 0.63
N THR A 55 -5.46 -2.33 0.14
CA THR A 55 -5.62 -3.79 0.36
C THR A 55 -5.68 -4.13 1.85
N PHE A 56 -4.79 -3.58 2.68
CA PHE A 56 -4.86 -3.77 4.12
C PHE A 56 -6.11 -3.16 4.74
N PHE A 57 -6.54 -2.00 4.29
CA PHE A 57 -7.79 -1.38 4.74
C PHE A 57 -8.98 -2.29 4.45
N VAL A 58 -9.07 -2.83 3.24
CA VAL A 58 -10.12 -3.81 2.85
C VAL A 58 -10.08 -5.02 3.77
N HIS A 59 -8.91 -5.64 3.96
CA HIS A 59 -8.79 -6.80 4.85
C HIS A 59 -9.09 -6.48 6.32
N HIS A 60 -8.78 -5.27 6.80
CA HIS A 60 -9.16 -4.83 8.14
C HIS A 60 -10.68 -4.66 8.28
N VAL A 61 -11.36 -4.12 7.26
CA VAL A 61 -12.83 -4.03 7.23
C VAL A 61 -13.43 -5.43 7.23
N MET A 62 -12.93 -6.35 6.41
CA MET A 62 -13.37 -7.74 6.38
C MET A 62 -13.19 -8.42 7.74
N LEU A 63 -12.03 -8.23 8.37
CA LEU A 63 -11.74 -8.77 9.70
C LEU A 63 -12.73 -8.25 10.76
N LEU A 64 -13.09 -6.96 10.68
CA LEU A 64 -14.08 -6.37 11.59
C LEU A 64 -15.48 -6.91 11.32
N ILE A 65 -15.90 -7.05 10.05
CA ILE A 65 -17.19 -7.64 9.69
C ILE A 65 -17.27 -9.10 10.20
N ASP A 66 -16.22 -9.89 10.01
CA ASP A 66 -16.18 -11.27 10.53
C ASP A 66 -16.24 -11.32 12.06
N ALA A 67 -15.59 -10.38 12.75
CA ALA A 67 -15.68 -10.31 14.22
C ALA A 67 -17.07 -9.91 14.71
N MET A 68 -17.80 -9.09 13.95
CA MET A 68 -19.17 -8.64 14.27
C MET A 68 -20.24 -9.65 13.80
N ASN A 69 -19.90 -10.61 12.95
CA ASN A 69 -20.84 -11.61 12.46
C ASN A 69 -21.04 -12.73 13.49
N SER A 70 -22.29 -12.92 13.96
CA SER A 70 -22.65 -13.98 14.91
C SER A 70 -22.40 -15.39 14.36
N ASN A 71 -22.43 -15.56 13.04
CA ASN A 71 -22.28 -16.83 12.35
C ASN A 71 -20.83 -17.11 11.86
N SER A 72 -19.89 -16.19 12.14
CA SER A 72 -18.49 -16.36 11.76
C SER A 72 -17.82 -17.47 12.56
N ASN A 73 -16.92 -18.21 11.90
CA ASN A 73 -16.07 -19.24 12.53
C ASN A 73 -14.84 -18.65 13.25
N LEU A 74 -14.78 -17.34 13.42
CA LEU A 74 -13.69 -16.68 14.09
C LEU A 74 -13.63 -17.09 15.57
N ASP A 75 -12.44 -17.46 16.04
CA ASP A 75 -12.19 -17.78 17.44
C ASP A 75 -12.63 -16.66 18.38
N SER A 76 -13.26 -17.01 19.52
CA SER A 76 -13.83 -16.04 20.45
C SER A 76 -12.78 -15.07 21.03
N GLU A 77 -11.58 -15.56 21.35
CA GLU A 77 -10.50 -14.71 21.88
C GLU A 77 -10.01 -13.70 20.83
N LYS A 78 -9.87 -14.15 19.58
CA LYS A 78 -9.53 -13.23 18.46
C LYS A 78 -10.63 -12.21 18.23
N ARG A 79 -11.90 -12.64 18.27
CA ARG A 79 -13.08 -11.77 18.13
C ARG A 79 -13.08 -10.64 19.16
N ASP A 80 -12.99 -11.00 20.44
CA ASP A 80 -12.99 -10.02 21.54
C ASP A 80 -11.83 -9.04 21.42
N LYS A 81 -10.67 -9.52 21.01
CA LYS A 81 -9.50 -8.70 20.79
C LYS A 81 -9.69 -7.70 19.64
N ILE A 82 -10.31 -8.09 18.54
CA ILE A 82 -10.62 -7.18 17.41
C ILE A 82 -11.61 -6.12 17.86
N ILE A 83 -12.73 -6.53 18.48
CA ILE A 83 -13.79 -5.62 18.92
C ILE A 83 -13.27 -4.61 19.95
N SER A 84 -12.37 -5.04 20.85
CA SER A 84 -11.76 -4.15 21.85
C SER A 84 -10.89 -3.05 21.27
N LYS A 85 -10.39 -3.21 20.02
CA LYS A 85 -9.53 -2.22 19.35
C LYS A 85 -10.31 -1.13 18.62
N VAL A 86 -11.62 -1.30 18.50
CA VAL A 86 -12.52 -0.36 17.86
C VAL A 86 -13.51 0.13 18.89
N ARG A 87 -13.53 1.44 19.19
CA ARG A 87 -14.50 2.03 20.12
C ARG A 87 -15.86 2.12 19.44
N MET A 88 -16.63 1.04 19.52
CA MET A 88 -18.01 1.03 19.02
C MET A 88 -18.99 1.48 20.09
N ASP A 89 -20.06 2.16 19.68
CA ASP A 89 -21.18 2.50 20.55
C ASP A 89 -21.90 1.21 20.98
N ASP A 90 -22.36 1.17 22.24
CA ASP A 90 -22.99 -0.02 22.82
C ASP A 90 -24.27 -0.44 22.08
N SER A 91 -24.94 0.49 21.37
CA SER A 91 -26.08 0.21 20.51
C SER A 91 -25.70 -0.67 19.31
N ILE A 92 -24.52 -0.49 18.74
CA ILE A 92 -24.02 -1.24 17.59
C ILE A 92 -23.50 -2.62 18.03
N LYS A 93 -22.94 -2.73 19.22
CA LYS A 93 -22.46 -4.01 19.78
C LYS A 93 -23.58 -5.02 20.02
N THR A 94 -24.80 -4.56 20.23
CA THR A 94 -25.97 -5.43 20.50
C THR A 94 -26.61 -5.98 19.23
N GLU A 95 -26.38 -5.36 18.08
CA GLU A 95 -26.86 -5.84 16.78
C GLU A 95 -25.76 -6.69 16.10
N LEU A 96 -25.63 -7.93 16.53
CA LEU A 96 -24.81 -8.90 15.79
C LEU A 96 -25.43 -9.12 14.41
N THR A 97 -24.70 -8.71 13.39
CA THR A 97 -25.17 -8.80 12.00
C THR A 97 -24.81 -10.13 11.38
N SER A 98 -25.62 -10.59 10.46
CA SER A 98 -25.32 -11.73 9.60
C SER A 98 -24.69 -11.28 8.26
N MET A 99 -23.76 -10.31 8.31
CA MET A 99 -23.05 -9.83 7.13
C MET A 99 -21.94 -10.80 6.75
N CYS A 100 -21.90 -11.24 5.50
CA CYS A 100 -20.84 -12.07 4.94
C CYS A 100 -19.94 -11.25 4.01
N VAL A 101 -18.65 -11.61 3.97
CA VAL A 101 -17.67 -10.96 3.12
C VAL A 101 -17.07 -11.92 2.10
N VAL A 102 -16.77 -11.39 0.92
CA VAL A 102 -16.04 -12.08 -0.15
C VAL A 102 -14.95 -11.17 -0.65
N TYR A 103 -13.75 -11.71 -0.82
CA TYR A 103 -12.62 -11.00 -1.42
C TYR A 103 -12.31 -11.54 -2.80
N TYR A 104 -12.23 -10.65 -3.78
CA TYR A 104 -11.90 -10.96 -5.16
C TYR A 104 -10.73 -10.13 -5.63
N ASP A 105 -9.58 -10.79 -5.86
CA ASP A 105 -8.42 -10.21 -6.49
C ASP A 105 -8.60 -10.24 -8.02
N ALA A 106 -8.98 -9.09 -8.59
CA ALA A 106 -9.26 -8.99 -10.02
C ALA A 106 -8.01 -9.21 -10.87
N TRP A 107 -6.84 -8.75 -10.41
CA TRP A 107 -5.60 -8.89 -11.16
C TRP A 107 -5.12 -10.34 -11.27
N LYS A 108 -5.31 -11.13 -10.23
CA LYS A 108 -5.01 -12.56 -10.26
C LYS A 108 -5.83 -13.31 -11.33
N ASN A 109 -7.02 -12.81 -11.62
CA ASN A 109 -8.00 -13.44 -12.51
C ASN A 109 -8.10 -12.74 -13.90
N ASP A 110 -7.23 -11.77 -14.22
CA ASP A 110 -7.36 -10.92 -15.41
C ASP A 110 -7.06 -11.64 -16.75
N ASN A 111 -6.62 -12.89 -16.68
CA ASN A 111 -6.45 -13.76 -17.85
C ASN A 111 -7.73 -14.51 -18.25
N ASP A 112 -8.75 -14.50 -17.40
CA ASP A 112 -10.01 -15.16 -17.69
C ASP A 112 -10.79 -14.42 -18.77
N ASN A 113 -11.28 -15.18 -19.74
CA ASN A 113 -12.06 -14.61 -20.83
C ASN A 113 -13.44 -14.09 -20.39
N GLU A 114 -13.99 -14.67 -19.34
CA GLU A 114 -15.29 -14.32 -18.77
C GLU A 114 -15.14 -13.94 -17.29
N PRO A 115 -14.94 -12.65 -16.97
CA PRO A 115 -14.67 -12.18 -15.63
C PRO A 115 -15.74 -12.56 -14.60
N ILE A 116 -17.02 -12.61 -15.00
CA ILE A 116 -18.12 -12.97 -14.11
C ILE A 116 -18.03 -14.42 -13.64
N LEU A 117 -17.42 -15.32 -14.41
CA LEU A 117 -17.25 -16.72 -14.01
C LEU A 117 -16.30 -16.85 -12.83
N SER A 118 -15.13 -16.22 -12.91
CA SER A 118 -14.16 -16.24 -11.83
C SER A 118 -14.73 -15.58 -10.57
N LEU A 119 -15.48 -14.48 -10.72
CA LEU A 119 -16.15 -13.82 -9.59
C LEU A 119 -17.18 -14.74 -8.92
N ILE A 120 -18.08 -15.39 -9.67
CA ILE A 120 -19.08 -16.32 -9.12
C ILE A 120 -18.40 -17.51 -8.45
N TYR A 121 -17.32 -18.04 -9.04
CA TYR A 121 -16.55 -19.12 -8.46
C TYR A 121 -15.97 -18.71 -7.08
N GLU A 122 -15.34 -17.53 -7.00
CA GLU A 122 -14.79 -17.04 -5.72
C GLU A 122 -15.88 -16.79 -4.68
N ILE A 123 -17.02 -16.20 -5.07
CA ILE A 123 -18.17 -16.01 -4.19
C ILE A 123 -18.65 -17.36 -3.64
N ALA A 124 -18.86 -18.34 -4.52
CA ALA A 124 -19.32 -19.66 -4.11
C ALA A 124 -18.31 -20.37 -3.19
N SER A 125 -17.03 -20.31 -3.54
CA SER A 125 -15.97 -20.95 -2.76
C SER A 125 -15.88 -20.37 -1.34
N GLN A 126 -15.82 -19.05 -1.20
CA GLN A 126 -15.64 -18.38 0.09
C GLN A 126 -16.90 -18.47 0.96
N LEU A 127 -18.09 -18.31 0.40
CA LEU A 127 -19.34 -18.45 1.15
C LEU A 127 -19.59 -19.91 1.59
N CYS A 128 -19.20 -20.92 0.80
CA CYS A 128 -19.28 -22.31 1.20
C CYS A 128 -18.37 -22.64 2.39
N ILE A 129 -17.26 -21.91 2.56
CA ILE A 129 -16.34 -22.06 3.69
C ILE A 129 -16.84 -21.32 4.92
N SER A 130 -17.31 -20.09 4.75
CA SER A 130 -17.70 -19.19 5.84
C SER A 130 -19.02 -19.55 6.52
N ILE A 131 -19.94 -20.23 5.81
CA ILE A 131 -21.25 -20.60 6.35
C ILE A 131 -21.14 -21.92 7.12
N ASN A 132 -21.59 -21.94 8.37
CA ASN A 132 -21.45 -23.04 9.34
C ASN A 132 -21.99 -24.40 8.85
N SER A 133 -21.52 -25.50 9.48
CA SER A 133 -21.75 -26.90 9.10
C SER A 133 -23.22 -27.38 9.07
N ASP A 134 -24.12 -26.69 9.75
CA ASP A 134 -25.53 -27.07 9.86
C ASP A 134 -26.35 -26.88 8.57
N TRP A 135 -25.78 -26.28 7.55
CA TRP A 135 -26.42 -26.01 6.24
C TRP A 135 -25.94 -26.98 5.14
N ILE A 136 -25.67 -28.25 5.47
CA ILE A 136 -25.03 -29.23 4.56
C ILE A 136 -25.80 -29.41 3.25
N ASP A 137 -27.12 -29.54 3.30
CA ASP A 137 -27.95 -29.74 2.09
C ASP A 137 -28.07 -28.44 1.25
N GLY A 138 -28.10 -27.30 1.92
CA GLY A 138 -28.08 -25.99 1.24
C GLY A 138 -26.75 -25.74 0.53
N LYS A 139 -25.62 -26.04 1.16
CA LYS A 139 -24.28 -25.94 0.54
C LYS A 139 -24.19 -26.76 -0.76
N LYS A 140 -24.66 -28.01 -0.76
CA LYS A 140 -24.65 -28.82 -1.97
C LYS A 140 -25.47 -28.21 -3.10
N LYS A 141 -26.69 -27.72 -2.80
CA LYS A 141 -27.53 -27.05 -3.80
C LYS A 141 -26.90 -25.76 -4.31
N PHE A 142 -26.32 -24.94 -3.42
CA PHE A 142 -25.62 -23.71 -3.73
C PHE A 142 -24.39 -23.96 -4.63
N CYS A 143 -23.52 -24.91 -4.27
CA CYS A 143 -22.39 -25.30 -5.08
C CYS A 143 -22.79 -25.91 -6.45
N ASN A 144 -23.88 -26.68 -6.48
CA ASN A 144 -24.42 -27.26 -7.73
C ASN A 144 -24.97 -26.15 -8.64
N LEU A 145 -25.67 -25.16 -8.09
CA LEU A 145 -26.18 -24.04 -8.89
C LEU A 145 -25.03 -23.19 -9.42
N ALA A 146 -24.00 -22.89 -8.58
CA ALA A 146 -22.78 -22.23 -9.03
C ALA A 146 -22.12 -23.02 -10.17
N GLY A 147 -21.93 -24.33 -10.01
CA GLY A 147 -21.41 -25.21 -11.06
C GLY A 147 -22.22 -25.15 -12.36
N THR A 148 -23.55 -25.13 -12.26
CA THR A 148 -24.43 -25.03 -13.42
C THR A 148 -24.30 -23.67 -14.12
N ILE A 149 -24.17 -22.57 -13.38
CA ILE A 149 -23.92 -21.24 -13.94
C ILE A 149 -22.56 -21.23 -14.66
N LEU A 150 -21.52 -21.75 -14.02
CA LEU A 150 -20.18 -21.86 -14.60
C LEU A 150 -20.19 -22.68 -15.90
N GLU A 151 -20.88 -23.80 -15.92
CA GLU A 151 -21.03 -24.62 -17.14
C GLU A 151 -21.78 -23.87 -18.26
N CYS A 152 -22.89 -23.19 -17.93
CA CYS A 152 -23.67 -22.46 -18.94
C CYS A 152 -22.87 -21.33 -19.57
N LEU A 153 -22.12 -20.59 -18.76
CA LEU A 153 -21.30 -19.48 -19.23
C LEU A 153 -20.05 -19.96 -20.00
N SER A 154 -19.39 -21.03 -19.56
CA SER A 154 -18.24 -21.61 -20.26
C SER A 154 -18.62 -22.23 -21.62
N LYS A 155 -19.78 -22.90 -21.70
CA LYS A 155 -20.29 -23.44 -22.98
C LYS A 155 -20.68 -22.36 -23.97
N LYS A 156 -21.09 -21.16 -23.50
CA LYS A 156 -21.38 -20.00 -24.36
C LYS A 156 -20.16 -19.58 -25.18
N ASN A 157 -18.96 -19.65 -24.64
CA ASN A 157 -17.73 -19.30 -25.33
C ASN A 157 -17.30 -20.33 -26.38
N ILE A 158 -17.56 -21.60 -26.18
CA ILE A 158 -17.17 -22.68 -27.12
C ILE A 158 -18.19 -22.82 -28.25
N ASN A 159 -19.47 -22.66 -27.94
CA ASN A 159 -20.54 -22.86 -28.94
C ASN A 159 -20.82 -21.60 -29.76
N ASN A 160 -20.54 -20.39 -29.27
CA ASN A 160 -20.73 -19.16 -30.06
C ASN A 160 -19.88 -19.10 -31.33
N MET A 161 -18.70 -19.73 -31.37
CA MET A 161 -17.91 -19.84 -32.60
C MET A 161 -18.50 -20.82 -33.63
N ILE A 162 -19.29 -21.79 -33.16
CA ILE A 162 -19.86 -22.83 -34.02
C ILE A 162 -21.33 -22.54 -34.39
N GLU A 163 -22.10 -21.94 -33.45
CA GLU A 163 -23.54 -21.66 -33.63
C GLU A 163 -23.85 -20.30 -34.26
N CYS A 164 -22.97 -19.28 -34.16
CA CYS A 164 -23.10 -18.04 -34.96
C CYS A 164 -23.15 -18.30 -36.48
N LEU A 165 -22.65 -19.46 -36.90
CA LEU A 165 -22.73 -19.90 -38.29
C LEU A 165 -24.00 -20.70 -38.61
N LYS A 166 -24.89 -21.01 -37.65
CA LYS A 166 -26.03 -21.92 -37.80
C LYS A 166 -27.35 -21.49 -37.17
N SER A 167 -27.45 -20.37 -36.42
CA SER A 167 -28.72 -20.03 -35.74
C SER A 167 -29.62 -19.16 -36.60
N GLU A 168 -30.74 -19.73 -37.03
CA GLU A 168 -31.83 -19.03 -37.67
C GLU A 168 -32.74 -18.22 -36.72
N ASN A 169 -32.42 -18.12 -35.40
CA ASN A 169 -33.33 -17.52 -34.42
C ASN A 169 -32.64 -16.60 -33.40
N PRO A 170 -32.66 -15.25 -33.61
CA PRO A 170 -32.05 -14.28 -32.70
C PRO A 170 -32.67 -14.28 -31.29
N PHE A 171 -33.91 -14.78 -31.13
CA PHE A 171 -34.60 -14.83 -29.84
C PHE A 171 -34.07 -15.90 -28.88
N GLU A 172 -33.38 -16.91 -29.37
CA GLU A 172 -32.80 -17.93 -28.47
C GLU A 172 -31.61 -17.39 -27.65
N GLU A 173 -30.83 -16.49 -28.23
CA GLU A 173 -29.71 -15.87 -27.56
C GLU A 173 -30.16 -14.93 -26.42
N ILE A 174 -31.24 -14.15 -26.66
CA ILE A 174 -31.88 -13.32 -25.64
C ILE A 174 -32.50 -14.16 -24.53
N LYS A 175 -33.11 -15.31 -24.87
CA LYS A 175 -33.64 -16.24 -23.86
C LYS A 175 -32.52 -16.86 -23.01
N LYS A 176 -31.40 -17.23 -23.62
CA LYS A 176 -30.24 -17.77 -22.91
C LYS A 176 -29.66 -16.73 -21.95
N GLN A 177 -29.53 -15.47 -22.39
CA GLN A 177 -29.02 -14.38 -21.56
C GLN A 177 -29.90 -14.12 -20.35
N ARG A 178 -31.23 -14.00 -20.52
CA ARG A 178 -32.19 -13.88 -19.43
C ARG A 178 -32.18 -15.09 -18.49
N SER A 179 -31.93 -16.29 -19.03
CA SER A 179 -31.76 -17.50 -18.21
C SER A 179 -30.54 -17.43 -17.30
N ILE A 180 -29.44 -16.81 -17.74
CA ILE A 180 -28.22 -16.62 -16.94
C ILE A 180 -28.47 -15.60 -15.82
N GLU A 181 -29.08 -14.45 -16.16
CA GLU A 181 -29.45 -13.42 -15.17
C GLU A 181 -30.34 -14.00 -14.05
N ASN A 182 -31.37 -14.78 -14.45
CA ASN A 182 -32.25 -15.45 -13.50
C ASN A 182 -31.51 -16.41 -12.58
N ARG A 183 -30.58 -17.21 -13.13
CA ARG A 183 -29.80 -18.19 -12.35
C ARG A 183 -28.84 -17.50 -11.37
N ILE A 184 -28.22 -16.38 -11.77
CA ILE A 184 -27.37 -15.58 -10.89
C ILE A 184 -28.22 -14.98 -9.76
N SER A 185 -29.41 -14.46 -10.09
CA SER A 185 -30.35 -13.97 -9.08
C SER A 185 -30.81 -15.09 -8.12
N GLU A 186 -31.14 -16.28 -8.65
CA GLU A 186 -31.46 -17.46 -7.83
C GLU A 186 -30.29 -17.87 -6.93
N PHE A 187 -29.06 -17.78 -7.42
CA PHE A 187 -27.86 -18.07 -6.66
C PHE A 187 -27.75 -17.20 -5.40
N PHE A 188 -27.93 -15.89 -5.53
CA PHE A 188 -27.91 -15.00 -4.36
C PHE A 188 -29.13 -15.21 -3.44
N LYS A 189 -30.31 -15.48 -4.00
CA LYS A 189 -31.51 -15.77 -3.21
C LYS A 189 -31.43 -17.09 -2.40
N MET A 190 -30.55 -18.00 -2.77
CA MET A 190 -30.32 -19.22 -2.00
C MET A 190 -29.55 -18.99 -0.71
N ILE A 191 -28.89 -17.85 -0.54
CA ILE A 191 -28.21 -17.51 0.71
C ILE A 191 -29.31 -17.14 1.74
N PRO A 192 -29.45 -17.91 2.83
CA PRO A 192 -30.48 -17.63 3.83
C PRO A 192 -30.24 -16.27 4.50
N GLU A 193 -31.30 -15.46 4.65
CA GLU A 193 -31.20 -14.15 5.32
C GLU A 193 -30.69 -14.25 6.76
N GLU A 194 -31.04 -15.35 7.45
CA GLU A 194 -30.56 -15.67 8.80
C GLU A 194 -29.04 -15.87 8.86
N ARG A 195 -28.42 -16.25 7.73
CA ARG A 195 -26.98 -16.50 7.61
C ARG A 195 -26.22 -15.33 7.04
N ALA A 196 -26.86 -14.62 6.11
CA ALA A 196 -26.30 -13.42 5.49
C ALA A 196 -27.43 -12.49 5.07
N ASN A 197 -27.75 -11.52 5.91
CA ASN A 197 -28.66 -10.43 5.56
C ASN A 197 -28.02 -9.46 4.54
N LYS A 198 -26.69 -9.38 4.52
CA LYS A 198 -25.88 -8.65 3.53
C LYS A 198 -24.68 -9.47 3.10
N VAL A 199 -24.32 -9.35 1.82
CA VAL A 199 -23.11 -9.92 1.23
C VAL A 199 -22.27 -8.78 0.66
N VAL A 200 -21.11 -8.54 1.24
CA VAL A 200 -20.19 -7.48 0.77
C VAL A 200 -19.06 -8.13 -0.02
N ILE A 201 -18.97 -7.78 -1.30
CA ILE A 201 -17.97 -8.30 -2.22
C ILE A 201 -16.92 -7.23 -2.46
N PHE A 202 -15.72 -7.47 -1.95
CA PHE A 202 -14.56 -6.60 -2.16
C PHE A 202 -13.84 -7.02 -3.44
N ILE A 203 -13.72 -6.08 -4.39
CA ILE A 203 -12.99 -6.25 -5.65
C ILE A 203 -11.74 -5.37 -5.58
N ASP A 204 -10.57 -5.99 -5.48
CA ASP A 204 -9.29 -5.29 -5.38
C ASP A 204 -8.49 -5.39 -6.67
N GLU A 205 -7.57 -4.44 -6.89
CA GLU A 205 -6.60 -4.41 -7.99
C GLU A 205 -7.21 -4.35 -9.41
N LEU A 206 -8.47 -3.89 -9.56
CA LEU A 206 -9.14 -3.80 -10.87
C LEU A 206 -8.46 -2.78 -11.81
N ASP A 207 -7.84 -1.75 -11.25
CA ASP A 207 -7.08 -0.73 -11.95
C ASP A 207 -5.77 -1.25 -12.59
N ARG A 208 -5.34 -2.46 -12.24
CA ARG A 208 -4.16 -3.13 -12.82
C ARG A 208 -4.50 -4.12 -13.93
N CYS A 209 -5.78 -4.42 -14.09
CA CYS A 209 -6.23 -5.42 -15.04
C CYS A 209 -6.16 -4.93 -16.49
N LYS A 210 -6.21 -5.89 -17.42
CA LYS A 210 -6.35 -5.60 -18.84
C LYS A 210 -7.63 -4.79 -19.10
N PRO A 211 -7.60 -3.77 -19.97
CA PRO A 211 -8.74 -2.90 -20.22
C PRO A 211 -10.03 -3.65 -20.55
N ILE A 212 -9.95 -4.68 -21.40
CA ILE A 212 -11.11 -5.48 -21.79
C ILE A 212 -11.73 -6.25 -20.60
N PHE A 213 -10.88 -6.79 -19.72
CA PHE A 213 -11.33 -7.48 -18.51
C PHE A 213 -12.04 -6.52 -17.55
N THR A 214 -11.42 -5.36 -17.27
CA THR A 214 -11.95 -4.32 -16.40
C THR A 214 -13.35 -3.87 -16.84
N ILE A 215 -13.51 -3.54 -18.12
CA ILE A 215 -14.79 -3.06 -18.67
C ILE A 215 -15.85 -4.14 -18.60
N ARG A 216 -15.50 -5.37 -19.03
CA ARG A 216 -16.43 -6.50 -19.00
C ARG A 216 -16.88 -6.81 -17.57
N LEU A 217 -15.98 -6.83 -16.60
CA LEU A 217 -16.33 -7.09 -15.20
C LEU A 217 -17.31 -6.04 -14.67
N LEU A 218 -17.03 -4.76 -14.86
CA LEU A 218 -17.92 -3.67 -14.43
C LEU A 218 -19.31 -3.78 -15.07
N GLU A 219 -19.38 -3.98 -16.38
CA GLU A 219 -20.64 -4.12 -17.12
C GLU A 219 -21.41 -5.39 -16.71
N GLN A 220 -20.72 -6.52 -16.54
CA GLN A 220 -21.36 -7.77 -16.16
C GLN A 220 -21.89 -7.74 -14.72
N ILE A 221 -21.16 -7.13 -13.78
CA ILE A 221 -21.67 -6.92 -12.41
C ILE A 221 -22.96 -6.14 -12.46
N LYS A 222 -22.97 -5.01 -13.19
CA LYS A 222 -24.15 -4.14 -13.27
C LYS A 222 -25.34 -4.81 -13.94
N HIS A 223 -25.11 -5.68 -14.92
CA HIS A 223 -26.19 -6.33 -15.68
C HIS A 223 -26.69 -7.61 -15.06
N TYR A 224 -25.82 -8.39 -14.41
CA TYR A 224 -26.19 -9.73 -13.95
C TYR A 224 -26.47 -9.80 -12.46
N ILE A 225 -25.94 -8.88 -11.65
CA ILE A 225 -26.10 -8.92 -10.20
C ILE A 225 -27.01 -7.79 -9.76
N ASN A 226 -28.28 -8.14 -9.53
CA ASN A 226 -29.31 -7.23 -9.09
C ASN A 226 -30.04 -7.87 -7.90
N ASP A 227 -29.39 -7.86 -6.73
CA ASP A 227 -29.93 -8.33 -5.46
C ASP A 227 -29.65 -7.26 -4.40
N ASP A 228 -30.68 -6.78 -3.70
CA ASP A 228 -30.57 -5.67 -2.74
C ASP A 228 -29.66 -5.99 -1.53
N ARG A 229 -29.35 -7.26 -1.29
CA ARG A 229 -28.44 -7.70 -0.22
C ARG A 229 -26.97 -7.68 -0.63
N VAL A 230 -26.69 -7.53 -1.92
CA VAL A 230 -25.31 -7.60 -2.44
C VAL A 230 -24.73 -6.21 -2.60
N MET A 231 -23.62 -5.96 -1.96
CA MET A 231 -22.86 -4.72 -2.05
C MET A 231 -21.50 -4.98 -2.67
N PHE A 232 -21.05 -4.08 -3.53
CA PHE A 232 -19.72 -4.14 -4.13
C PHE A 232 -18.85 -3.02 -3.60
N VAL A 233 -17.64 -3.38 -3.17
CA VAL A 233 -16.61 -2.42 -2.75
C VAL A 233 -15.39 -2.60 -3.63
N PHE A 234 -15.12 -1.60 -4.47
CA PHE A 234 -13.99 -1.60 -5.39
C PHE A 234 -12.82 -0.85 -4.77
N SER A 235 -11.73 -1.55 -4.52
CA SER A 235 -10.48 -0.96 -4.03
C SER A 235 -9.58 -0.65 -5.23
N VAL A 236 -9.55 0.61 -5.66
CA VAL A 236 -8.95 1.01 -6.93
C VAL A 236 -8.17 2.34 -6.82
N ASN A 237 -7.32 2.60 -7.77
CA ASN A 237 -6.84 3.93 -8.10
C ASN A 237 -7.70 4.47 -9.26
N ILE A 238 -8.57 5.44 -8.95
CA ILE A 238 -9.55 5.95 -9.94
C ILE A 238 -8.85 6.59 -11.15
N ASP A 239 -7.74 7.27 -10.95
CA ASP A 239 -7.01 7.91 -12.06
C ASP A 239 -6.47 6.84 -13.02
N GLU A 240 -5.84 5.79 -12.50
CA GLU A 240 -5.34 4.67 -13.30
C GLU A 240 -6.47 3.89 -13.96
N LEU A 241 -7.59 3.71 -13.26
CA LEU A 241 -8.78 3.07 -13.83
C LEU A 241 -9.35 3.88 -14.99
N GLN A 242 -9.38 5.22 -14.91
CA GLN A 242 -9.75 6.09 -16.01
C GLN A 242 -8.80 5.95 -17.19
N HIS A 243 -7.48 5.87 -16.95
CA HIS A 243 -6.49 5.64 -18.00
C HIS A 243 -6.72 4.29 -18.68
N THR A 244 -7.01 3.25 -17.94
CA THR A 244 -7.34 1.92 -18.44
C THR A 244 -8.57 1.95 -19.37
N ILE A 245 -9.63 2.67 -18.97
CA ILE A 245 -10.85 2.84 -19.77
C ILE A 245 -10.59 3.65 -21.04
N LYS A 246 -9.86 4.76 -20.94
CA LYS A 246 -9.47 5.57 -22.11
C LYS A 246 -8.62 4.78 -23.10
N LYS A 247 -7.79 3.87 -22.63
CA LYS A 247 -7.00 3.00 -23.49
C LYS A 247 -7.86 2.07 -24.35
N TYR A 248 -9.03 1.69 -23.84
CA TYR A 248 -9.98 0.84 -24.58
C TYR A 248 -10.87 1.63 -25.56
N TYR A 249 -11.48 2.74 -25.10
CA TYR A 249 -12.44 3.52 -25.88
C TYR A 249 -11.79 4.66 -26.68
N GLY A 250 -10.53 5.00 -26.41
CA GLY A 250 -9.82 6.12 -26.99
C GLY A 250 -9.69 7.33 -26.08
N ASN A 251 -8.66 8.17 -26.32
CA ASN A 251 -8.28 9.28 -25.43
C ASN A 251 -9.36 10.36 -25.26
N GLY A 252 -10.27 10.50 -26.24
CA GLY A 252 -11.38 11.47 -26.16
C GLY A 252 -12.59 10.98 -25.36
N PHE A 253 -12.56 9.76 -24.82
CA PHE A 253 -13.66 9.18 -24.06
C PHE A 253 -13.72 9.75 -22.64
N ASP A 254 -14.92 10.12 -22.18
CA ASP A 254 -15.16 10.60 -20.81
C ASP A 254 -15.24 9.42 -19.83
N ALA A 255 -14.07 8.94 -19.41
CA ALA A 255 -13.95 7.82 -18.50
C ALA A 255 -14.49 8.14 -17.09
N CYS A 256 -14.43 9.42 -16.66
CA CYS A 256 -14.95 9.82 -15.37
C CYS A 256 -16.47 9.61 -15.32
N ARG A 257 -17.17 10.16 -16.33
CA ARG A 257 -18.63 10.03 -16.45
C ARG A 257 -19.09 8.57 -16.70
N TYR A 258 -18.22 7.79 -17.35
CA TYR A 258 -18.48 6.36 -17.52
C TYR A 258 -18.47 5.63 -16.19
N LEU A 259 -17.47 5.90 -15.34
CA LEU A 259 -17.34 5.30 -14.00
C LEU A 259 -18.43 5.72 -13.02
N ASP A 260 -19.00 6.93 -13.17
CA ASP A 260 -20.16 7.37 -12.37
C ASP A 260 -21.40 6.48 -12.54
N ARG A 261 -21.47 5.71 -13.62
CA ARG A 261 -22.56 4.74 -13.81
C ARG A 261 -22.43 3.48 -12.94
N PHE A 262 -21.22 3.20 -12.46
CA PHE A 262 -20.92 1.99 -11.69
C PHE A 262 -20.78 2.28 -10.20
N PHE A 263 -20.28 3.43 -9.83
CA PHE A 263 -20.02 3.76 -8.42
C PHE A 263 -21.09 4.71 -7.89
N PHE A 264 -21.87 4.21 -6.94
CA PHE A 264 -22.82 5.03 -6.19
C PHE A 264 -22.07 6.07 -5.33
N GLN A 265 -20.97 5.66 -4.72
CA GLN A 265 -20.13 6.53 -3.89
C GLN A 265 -18.65 6.28 -4.15
N ARG A 266 -17.86 7.36 -4.11
CA ARG A 266 -16.40 7.32 -4.14
C ARG A 266 -15.86 7.85 -2.83
N ILE A 267 -14.98 7.10 -2.19
CA ILE A 267 -14.39 7.44 -0.91
C ILE A 267 -12.88 7.43 -1.09
N SER A 268 -12.24 8.56 -0.89
CA SER A 268 -10.78 8.64 -0.87
C SER A 268 -10.28 8.25 0.51
N LEU A 269 -9.29 7.37 0.58
CA LEU A 269 -8.64 7.06 1.85
C LEU A 269 -7.94 8.31 2.39
N PRO A 270 -8.26 8.76 3.61
CA PRO A 270 -7.65 9.94 4.19
C PRO A 270 -6.14 9.72 4.41
N PRO A 271 -5.34 10.80 4.43
CA PRO A 271 -3.96 10.72 4.88
C PRO A 271 -3.91 10.29 6.35
N THR A 272 -2.98 9.43 6.69
CA THR A 272 -2.82 8.91 8.05
C THR A 272 -1.61 9.49 8.75
N ASN A 273 -1.65 9.49 10.09
CA ASN A 273 -0.45 9.65 10.90
C ASN A 273 0.42 8.40 10.73
N LYS A 274 1.64 8.59 10.27
CA LYS A 274 2.58 7.50 9.99
C LYS A 274 3.40 7.07 11.22
N THR A 275 3.14 7.65 12.39
CA THR A 275 3.95 7.43 13.60
C THR A 275 3.99 5.96 14.00
N GLU A 276 2.82 5.30 14.07
CA GLU A 276 2.70 3.89 14.43
C GLU A 276 3.39 2.99 13.40
N PHE A 277 3.32 3.40 12.13
CA PHE A 277 4.01 2.68 11.06
C PHE A 277 5.53 2.80 11.19
N TYR A 278 6.05 3.97 11.52
CA TYR A 278 7.49 4.14 11.76
C TYR A 278 7.96 3.30 12.94
N GLU A 279 7.19 3.24 14.03
CA GLU A 279 7.49 2.39 15.18
C GLU A 279 7.47 0.90 14.81
N TYR A 280 6.47 0.48 14.04
CA TYR A 280 6.38 -0.88 13.52
C TYR A 280 7.59 -1.24 12.66
N MET A 281 8.05 -0.33 11.81
CA MET A 281 9.26 -0.49 11.00
C MET A 281 10.54 -0.47 11.85
N GLY A 282 10.44 -0.16 13.13
CA GLY A 282 11.58 -0.07 14.05
C GLY A 282 12.44 1.17 13.81
N LEU A 283 11.87 2.21 13.21
CA LEU A 283 12.49 3.53 13.07
C LEU A 283 12.22 4.30 14.38
N GLY A 284 13.06 4.09 15.37
CA GLY A 284 13.01 4.80 16.63
C GLY A 284 13.58 6.23 16.53
N SER A 285 13.51 6.96 17.64
CA SER A 285 14.23 8.24 17.80
C SER A 285 15.65 8.06 18.32
N ARG A 286 16.10 6.81 18.47
CA ARG A 286 17.39 6.50 19.12
C ARG A 286 18.60 6.73 18.22
N TYR A 287 18.42 6.46 16.91
CA TYR A 287 19.51 6.57 15.94
C TYR A 287 19.27 7.73 14.98
N TYR A 288 20.30 8.50 14.70
CA TYR A 288 20.20 9.66 13.79
C TYR A 288 19.72 9.27 12.40
N VAL A 289 20.17 8.12 11.88
CA VAL A 289 19.73 7.60 10.58
C VAL A 289 18.22 7.35 10.54
N ASP A 290 17.61 6.92 11.64
CA ASP A 290 16.16 6.68 11.70
C ASP A 290 15.37 7.99 11.62
N ILE A 291 15.84 9.03 12.33
CA ILE A 291 15.22 10.37 12.32
C ILE A 291 15.28 10.97 10.91
N VAL A 292 16.46 10.90 10.28
CA VAL A 292 16.67 11.37 8.90
C VAL A 292 15.82 10.58 7.92
N THR A 293 15.74 9.25 8.09
CA THR A 293 14.90 8.39 7.24
C THR A 293 13.43 8.73 7.32
N ARG A 294 12.89 8.97 8.53
CA ARG A 294 11.50 9.45 8.71
C ARG A 294 11.27 10.78 8.00
N ARG A 295 12.14 11.76 8.23
CA ARG A 295 12.04 13.07 7.61
C ARG A 295 12.00 13.00 6.09
N ILE A 296 12.86 12.18 5.49
CA ILE A 296 12.89 11.94 4.06
C ILE A 296 11.57 11.32 3.57
N CYS A 297 11.02 10.33 4.29
CA CYS A 297 9.71 9.76 3.97
C CYS A 297 8.60 10.82 3.93
N ASP A 298 8.63 11.78 4.86
CA ASP A 298 7.63 12.85 4.96
C ASP A 298 7.82 13.89 3.85
N ILE A 299 9.04 14.35 3.59
CA ILE A 299 9.36 15.31 2.53
C ILE A 299 8.91 14.80 1.15
N TYR A 300 9.22 13.53 0.84
CA TYR A 300 8.84 12.92 -0.44
C TYR A 300 7.42 12.35 -0.44
N ASN A 301 6.65 12.54 0.63
CA ASN A 301 5.28 12.02 0.80
C ASN A 301 5.15 10.56 0.36
N MET A 302 6.09 9.72 0.82
CA MET A 302 6.15 8.30 0.44
C MET A 302 4.93 7.54 0.92
N GLN A 303 4.41 6.66 0.07
CA GLN A 303 3.35 5.73 0.42
C GLN A 303 3.93 4.54 1.22
N TYR A 304 3.10 3.79 1.94
CA TYR A 304 3.54 2.68 2.81
C TYR A 304 4.45 1.66 2.11
N ARG A 305 4.14 1.28 0.87
CA ARG A 305 4.98 0.37 0.08
C ARG A 305 6.34 0.99 -0.27
N GLU A 306 6.35 2.26 -0.62
CA GLU A 306 7.58 3.01 -0.90
C GLU A 306 8.43 3.15 0.36
N MET A 307 7.80 3.51 1.50
CA MET A 307 8.45 3.59 2.80
C MET A 307 9.07 2.26 3.21
N THR A 308 8.32 1.15 3.10
CA THR A 308 8.80 -0.20 3.44
C THR A 308 10.05 -0.54 2.63
N ARG A 309 10.01 -0.32 1.33
CA ARG A 309 11.15 -0.56 0.43
C ARG A 309 12.33 0.34 0.76
N TYR A 310 12.08 1.64 0.91
CA TYR A 310 13.10 2.63 1.20
C TYR A 310 13.79 2.36 2.55
N CYS A 311 13.02 2.17 3.61
CA CYS A 311 13.54 1.86 4.95
C CYS A 311 14.37 0.57 4.96
N SER A 312 13.92 -0.46 4.21
CA SER A 312 14.70 -1.70 4.04
C SER A 312 16.04 -1.45 3.36
N GLN A 313 16.06 -0.63 2.32
CA GLN A 313 17.28 -0.28 1.60
C GLN A 313 18.25 0.53 2.48
N VAL A 314 17.74 1.55 3.18
CA VAL A 314 18.56 2.33 4.12
C VAL A 314 19.15 1.42 5.19
N ARG A 315 18.31 0.58 5.82
CA ARG A 315 18.78 -0.34 6.86
C ARG A 315 19.83 -1.31 6.33
N THR A 316 19.66 -1.85 5.13
CA THR A 316 20.65 -2.75 4.52
C THR A 316 21.95 -2.02 4.25
N ALA A 317 21.90 -0.79 3.75
CA ALA A 317 23.08 0.02 3.45
C ALA A 317 23.90 0.37 4.71
N VAL A 318 23.22 0.67 5.83
CA VAL A 318 23.86 1.16 7.06
C VAL A 318 23.98 0.08 8.15
N TYR A 319 23.37 -1.10 7.98
CA TYR A 319 23.23 -2.12 9.03
C TYR A 319 24.55 -2.55 9.63
N LYS A 320 25.55 -2.82 8.80
CA LYS A 320 26.88 -3.27 9.26
C LYS A 320 27.58 -2.23 10.12
N ILE A 321 27.25 -0.98 9.94
CA ILE A 321 27.88 0.16 10.60
C ILE A 321 27.17 0.48 11.92
N THR A 322 25.84 0.38 11.94
CA THR A 322 25.02 0.77 13.10
C THR A 322 24.79 -0.37 14.09
N HIS A 323 24.98 -1.64 13.69
CA HIS A 323 24.67 -2.83 14.49
C HIS A 323 25.86 -3.77 14.71
N SER A 324 27.05 -3.40 14.25
CA SER A 324 28.25 -4.12 14.69
C SER A 324 28.47 -3.82 16.17
N ASP A 325 28.70 -4.87 16.97
CA ASP A 325 29.10 -4.71 18.38
C ASP A 325 30.17 -3.62 18.48
N VAL A 326 29.85 -2.56 19.22
CA VAL A 326 30.74 -1.39 19.38
C VAL A 326 32.12 -1.80 19.87
N SER A 327 32.25 -2.96 20.56
CA SER A 327 33.51 -3.55 20.97
C SER A 327 34.36 -4.14 19.84
N ARG A 328 33.79 -4.32 18.63
CA ARG A 328 34.47 -4.83 17.44
C ARG A 328 34.59 -3.83 16.30
N CYS A 329 33.95 -2.69 16.41
CA CYS A 329 34.20 -1.54 15.53
C CYS A 329 35.53 -0.90 15.92
N ILE A 330 36.61 -1.54 15.56
CA ILE A 330 37.95 -0.94 15.50
C ILE A 330 37.99 -0.07 14.22
N PHE A 331 37.06 0.87 14.11
CA PHE A 331 37.13 1.84 13.04
C PHE A 331 37.34 3.20 13.68
N PRO A 332 38.43 3.88 13.37
CA PRO A 332 38.43 5.31 13.39
C PRO A 332 37.51 5.77 12.26
N VAL A 333 36.20 5.62 12.43
CA VAL A 333 35.24 6.19 11.49
C VAL A 333 35.30 7.69 11.74
N GLU A 334 35.99 8.38 10.87
CA GLU A 334 36.08 9.83 10.88
C GLU A 334 34.67 10.41 10.96
N LYS A 335 34.50 11.50 11.71
CA LYS A 335 33.18 12.13 11.90
C LYS A 335 32.50 12.45 10.55
N GLY A 336 33.27 12.72 9.49
CA GLY A 336 32.77 12.92 8.13
C GLY A 336 32.05 11.70 7.56
N HIS A 337 32.60 10.50 7.70
CA HIS A 337 31.94 9.26 7.28
C HIS A 337 30.67 8.97 8.08
N ILE A 338 30.64 9.26 9.38
CA ILE A 338 29.44 9.10 10.21
C ILE A 338 28.33 10.06 9.74
N LEU A 339 28.65 11.29 9.38
CA LEU A 339 27.70 12.24 8.79
C LEU A 339 27.17 11.70 7.46
N VAL A 340 28.04 11.22 6.59
CA VAL A 340 27.65 10.64 5.29
C VAL A 340 26.67 9.47 5.47
N ILE A 341 26.95 8.56 6.40
CA ILE A 341 26.11 7.38 6.65
C ILE A 341 24.74 7.78 7.17
N ASN A 342 24.68 8.74 8.09
CA ASN A 342 23.42 9.10 8.74
C ASN A 342 22.56 10.05 7.90
N ILE A 343 23.14 10.83 7.02
CA ILE A 343 22.44 11.90 6.29
C ILE A 343 22.50 11.68 4.77
N ILE A 344 23.69 11.55 4.21
CA ILE A 344 23.88 11.54 2.75
C ILE A 344 23.39 10.22 2.14
N VAL A 345 23.75 9.08 2.76
CA VAL A 345 23.35 7.76 2.24
C VAL A 345 21.82 7.58 2.17
N PRO A 346 21.04 7.88 3.23
CA PRO A 346 19.58 7.87 3.14
C PRO A 346 19.04 8.79 2.04
N LEU A 347 19.59 10.01 1.89
CA LEU A 347 19.17 10.95 0.87
C LEU A 347 19.46 10.42 -0.55
N LEU A 348 20.65 9.86 -0.79
CA LEU A 348 21.00 9.27 -2.10
C LEU A 348 20.08 8.11 -2.47
N ILE A 349 19.74 7.25 -1.51
CA ILE A 349 18.80 6.14 -1.75
C ILE A 349 17.41 6.67 -2.12
N ALA A 350 16.93 7.69 -1.41
CA ALA A 350 15.64 8.33 -1.71
C ALA A 350 15.61 8.96 -3.11
N LEU A 351 16.60 9.78 -3.42
CA LEU A 351 16.71 10.43 -4.74
C LEU A 351 16.73 9.41 -5.86
N ARG A 352 17.52 8.34 -5.72
CA ARG A 352 17.58 7.28 -6.74
C ARG A 352 16.24 6.58 -6.95
N ASN A 353 15.47 6.39 -5.88
CA ASN A 353 14.18 5.72 -5.96
C ASN A 353 13.07 6.61 -6.53
N MET A 354 13.14 7.93 -6.28
CA MET A 354 12.07 8.86 -6.60
C MET A 354 12.33 9.65 -7.88
N ASP A 355 13.57 10.04 -8.12
CA ASP A 355 13.95 10.87 -9.28
C ASP A 355 15.43 10.67 -9.67
N THR A 356 15.66 9.81 -10.65
CA THR A 356 16.99 9.49 -11.15
C THR A 356 17.72 10.72 -11.72
N SER A 357 16.99 11.70 -12.27
CA SER A 357 17.58 12.92 -12.79
C SER A 357 18.13 13.81 -11.66
N LYS A 358 17.34 14.00 -10.59
CA LYS A 358 17.78 14.68 -9.37
C LYS A 358 18.95 13.97 -8.71
N TYR A 359 18.92 12.63 -8.64
CA TYR A 359 20.04 11.84 -8.14
C TYR A 359 21.33 12.13 -8.92
N ASN A 360 21.27 12.08 -10.25
CA ASN A 360 22.44 12.33 -11.10
C ASN A 360 22.97 13.77 -10.95
N ASN A 361 22.09 14.76 -10.89
CA ASN A 361 22.49 16.15 -10.68
C ASN A 361 23.13 16.35 -9.31
N PHE A 362 22.57 15.75 -8.27
CA PHE A 362 23.10 15.82 -6.91
C PHE A 362 24.51 15.21 -6.82
N VAL A 363 24.69 13.97 -7.30
CA VAL A 363 25.98 13.28 -7.26
C VAL A 363 27.06 13.95 -8.12
N ASN A 364 26.66 14.64 -9.20
CA ASN A 364 27.59 15.35 -10.07
C ASN A 364 27.90 16.80 -9.61
N GLY A 365 27.50 17.18 -8.41
CA GLY A 365 27.84 18.50 -7.86
C GLY A 365 27.03 19.66 -8.45
N LYS A 366 25.88 19.39 -9.12
CA LYS A 366 25.09 20.35 -9.86
C LYS A 366 23.88 20.87 -9.13
N ASP A 367 23.40 20.14 -8.12
CA ASP A 367 22.15 20.43 -7.43
C ASP A 367 22.23 20.04 -5.95
N TYR A 368 22.35 21.03 -5.08
CA TYR A 368 22.38 20.85 -3.62
C TYR A 368 21.00 21.04 -2.95
N GLU A 369 19.97 21.41 -3.72
CA GLU A 369 18.62 21.67 -3.21
C GLU A 369 18.04 20.52 -2.37
N PRO A 370 18.22 19.23 -2.72
CA PRO A 370 17.72 18.13 -1.90
C PRO A 370 18.28 18.11 -0.47
N LEU A 371 19.53 18.49 -0.29
CA LEU A 371 20.14 18.62 1.04
C LEU A 371 19.56 19.81 1.81
N MET A 372 19.35 20.94 1.13
CA MET A 372 18.71 22.12 1.72
C MET A 372 17.29 21.83 2.17
N THR A 373 16.51 21.12 1.33
CA THR A 373 15.13 20.72 1.64
C THR A 373 15.06 19.82 2.86
N LEU A 374 16.01 18.91 3.04
CA LEU A 374 16.08 18.03 4.21
C LEU A 374 16.16 18.81 5.53
N PHE A 375 16.81 19.98 5.50
CA PHE A 375 17.04 20.83 6.66
C PHE A 375 16.26 22.14 6.64
N SER A 376 15.19 22.24 5.86
CA SER A 376 14.42 23.49 5.68
C SER A 376 13.73 23.97 6.96
N ASP A 377 13.30 23.05 7.82
CA ASP A 377 12.61 23.37 9.07
C ASP A 377 13.56 23.29 10.28
N GLU A 378 13.16 23.89 11.42
CA GLU A 378 13.91 23.90 12.69
C GLU A 378 13.83 22.56 13.45
N ASP A 379 13.71 21.45 12.74
CA ASP A 379 13.49 20.10 13.29
C ASP A 379 14.79 19.45 13.82
N ASN A 380 14.59 18.29 14.49
CA ASN A 380 15.64 17.41 15.04
C ASN A 380 16.79 17.12 14.03
N CYS A 381 16.51 17.12 12.72
CA CYS A 381 17.54 16.91 11.70
C CYS A 381 18.59 18.02 11.67
N LEU A 382 18.20 19.27 11.93
CA LEU A 382 19.15 20.39 11.99
C LEU A 382 20.05 20.27 13.23
N GLU A 383 19.50 19.82 14.36
CA GLU A 383 20.29 19.56 15.58
C GLU A 383 21.30 18.43 15.35
N ILE A 384 20.89 17.37 14.65
CA ILE A 384 21.78 16.29 14.22
C ILE A 384 22.93 16.81 13.37
N PHE A 385 22.64 17.63 12.38
CA PHE A 385 23.63 18.22 11.52
C PHE A 385 24.60 19.12 12.31
N ARG A 386 24.09 19.96 13.19
CA ARG A 386 24.90 20.80 14.11
C ARG A 386 25.76 19.95 15.04
N TYR A 387 25.26 18.84 15.54
CA TYR A 387 26.02 17.92 16.41
C TYR A 387 27.29 17.42 15.72
N PHE A 388 27.21 17.02 14.45
CA PHE A 388 28.37 16.57 13.69
C PHE A 388 29.35 17.68 13.34
N LEU A 389 28.85 18.91 13.16
CA LEU A 389 29.64 20.05 12.70
C LEU A 389 30.12 20.97 13.83
N ASN A 390 29.65 20.79 15.07
CA ASN A 390 30.13 21.57 16.20
C ASN A 390 31.49 21.07 16.67
N ASP A 391 32.45 21.97 16.60
CA ASP A 391 33.78 21.79 17.18
C ASP A 391 33.70 22.04 18.69
N LYS A 392 33.69 20.97 19.53
CA LYS A 392 33.69 21.10 20.98
C LYS A 392 35.06 21.51 21.54
N ASP A 393 36.10 21.57 20.71
CA ASP A 393 37.47 21.84 21.16
C ASP A 393 37.86 23.35 21.02
N SER A 394 36.98 24.23 20.62
CA SER A 394 37.28 25.65 20.59
C SER A 394 36.84 26.36 21.87
N SER A 395 37.48 26.03 23.01
CA SER A 395 37.38 26.79 24.27
C SER A 395 38.29 28.02 24.30
N GLU A 396 38.61 28.60 23.17
CA GLU A 396 39.24 29.91 23.12
C GLU A 396 38.30 30.92 22.49
N GLU A 397 37.83 31.86 23.34
CA GLU A 397 37.18 33.09 22.98
C GLU A 397 38.03 33.84 21.95
N LYS A 398 37.63 33.81 20.67
CA LYS A 398 38.02 34.81 19.69
C LYS A 398 36.75 35.49 19.19
N GLU A 399 36.53 36.69 19.72
CA GLU A 399 35.68 37.75 19.16
C GLU A 399 36.11 37.99 17.72
N ASP A 400 35.34 37.58 16.74
CA ASP A 400 35.28 37.87 15.32
C ASP A 400 35.11 36.60 14.46
N LYS A 401 34.26 35.66 14.88
CA LYS A 401 33.80 34.62 13.94
C LYS A 401 32.58 35.13 13.18
N ILE A 402 32.77 35.40 11.87
CA ILE A 402 31.67 35.55 10.89
C ILE A 402 30.72 34.37 11.13
N LYS A 403 29.49 34.66 11.60
CA LYS A 403 28.45 33.63 11.75
C LYS A 403 28.12 33.12 10.36
N ILE A 404 28.72 31.97 9.98
CA ILE A 404 28.36 31.26 8.78
C ILE A 404 26.90 30.86 8.90
N THR A 405 26.10 31.17 7.89
CA THR A 405 24.68 30.81 7.85
C THR A 405 24.56 29.31 7.69
N LYS A 406 23.40 28.74 8.13
CA LYS A 406 23.06 27.32 7.94
C LYS A 406 23.26 26.90 6.48
N ASP A 407 22.77 27.70 5.57
CA ASP A 407 22.77 27.39 4.14
C ASP A 407 24.18 27.36 3.56
N GLU A 408 25.02 28.33 3.96
CA GLU A 408 26.43 28.33 3.59
C GLU A 408 27.18 27.11 4.11
N MET A 409 26.84 26.62 5.32
CA MET A 409 27.45 25.44 5.90
C MET A 409 27.03 24.15 5.17
N LEU A 410 25.74 24.01 4.85
CA LEU A 410 25.22 22.90 4.05
C LEU A 410 25.85 22.87 2.66
N MET A 411 25.99 24.03 2.03
CA MET A 411 26.63 24.16 0.72
C MET A 411 28.12 23.80 0.77
N LYS A 412 28.84 24.19 1.83
CA LYS A 412 30.26 23.80 2.02
C LYS A 412 30.40 22.30 2.17
N VAL A 413 29.57 21.63 2.98
CA VAL A 413 29.58 20.17 3.14
C VAL A 413 29.23 19.48 1.81
N TYR A 414 28.20 19.94 1.09
CA TYR A 414 27.87 19.40 -0.21
C TYR A 414 29.04 19.50 -1.19
N ASN A 415 29.65 20.69 -1.30
CA ASN A 415 30.79 20.90 -2.18
C ASN A 415 32.02 20.07 -1.79
N ALA A 416 32.29 19.93 -0.51
CA ALA A 416 33.40 19.06 -0.04
C ALA A 416 33.22 17.60 -0.46
N ILE A 417 31.97 17.10 -0.54
CA ILE A 417 31.68 15.70 -0.90
C ILE A 417 31.56 15.54 -2.43
N PHE A 418 30.83 16.42 -3.12
CA PHE A 418 30.36 16.18 -4.50
C PHE A 418 30.97 17.10 -5.56
N ASN A 419 31.57 18.23 -5.17
CA ASN A 419 32.16 19.14 -6.16
C ASN A 419 33.51 18.57 -6.65
N ASN A 420 33.70 18.60 -7.98
CA ASN A 420 34.92 18.11 -8.63
C ASN A 420 35.95 19.23 -8.87
N ASP A 421 35.71 20.45 -8.40
CA ASP A 421 36.62 21.55 -8.59
C ASP A 421 37.93 21.34 -7.85
N LYS A 422 39.01 21.88 -8.41
CA LYS A 422 40.38 21.68 -7.91
C LYS A 422 40.57 22.18 -6.47
N GLU A 423 39.75 23.12 -6.02
CA GLU A 423 39.77 23.69 -4.68
C GLU A 423 39.41 22.69 -3.58
N TYR A 424 38.63 21.64 -3.92
CA TYR A 424 38.16 20.58 -3.00
C TYR A 424 38.87 19.24 -3.18
N LYS A 425 40.06 19.20 -3.80
CA LYS A 425 40.86 17.99 -4.01
C LYS A 425 41.76 17.62 -2.81
N SER A 426 41.86 18.48 -1.81
CA SER A 426 42.58 18.22 -0.54
C SER A 426 41.55 17.93 0.55
N ASP A 427 41.95 17.23 1.59
CA ASP A 427 41.16 16.97 2.77
C ASP A 427 40.60 18.27 3.34
N VAL A 428 39.25 18.35 3.43
CA VAL A 428 38.53 19.57 3.85
C VAL A 428 37.97 19.33 5.23
N MET A 429 38.39 20.16 6.18
CA MET A 429 37.84 20.16 7.55
C MET A 429 36.67 21.15 7.64
N ILE A 430 35.49 20.67 8.01
CA ILE A 430 34.31 21.48 8.28
C ILE A 430 33.72 21.08 9.62
N GLY A 431 33.84 21.92 10.63
CA GLY A 431 33.26 21.70 11.97
C GLY A 431 33.71 20.39 12.61
N GLY A 432 34.99 20.02 12.51
CA GLY A 432 35.53 18.79 13.07
C GLY A 432 35.20 17.53 12.27
N CYS A 433 34.59 17.65 11.11
CA CYS A 433 34.41 16.56 10.13
C CYS A 433 35.43 16.70 9.01
N GLU A 434 36.17 15.65 8.75
CA GLU A 434 37.08 15.55 7.63
C GLU A 434 36.39 14.93 6.43
N PHE A 435 36.52 15.54 5.27
CA PHE A 435 36.01 15.07 3.98
C PHE A 435 37.20 14.96 3.02
N ASP A 436 37.48 13.76 2.59
CA ASP A 436 38.56 13.43 1.68
C ASP A 436 38.04 13.15 0.25
N ASN A 437 38.96 12.89 -0.66
CA ASN A 437 38.64 12.57 -2.06
C ASN A 437 37.91 11.23 -2.23
N LYS A 438 37.90 10.35 -1.21
CA LYS A 438 37.21 9.05 -1.20
C LYS A 438 35.79 9.14 -0.64
N THR A 439 35.47 10.25 0.06
CA THR A 439 34.17 10.42 0.73
C THR A 439 32.98 10.30 -0.24
N LYS A 440 33.11 10.87 -1.46
CA LYS A 440 32.11 10.74 -2.52
C LYS A 440 31.91 9.30 -2.95
N GLU A 441 33.00 8.59 -3.23
CA GLU A 441 32.95 7.19 -3.64
C GLU A 441 32.35 6.33 -2.53
N PHE A 442 32.74 6.55 -1.30
CA PHE A 442 32.17 5.91 -0.12
C PHE A 442 30.66 6.11 -0.02
N ALA A 443 30.16 7.36 -0.16
CA ALA A 443 28.74 7.67 -0.13
C ALA A 443 27.95 6.90 -1.23
N ILE A 444 28.49 6.89 -2.46
CA ILE A 444 27.88 6.21 -3.60
C ILE A 444 27.88 4.68 -3.38
N ARG A 445 28.97 4.09 -2.94
CA ARG A 445 29.09 2.65 -2.70
C ARG A 445 28.15 2.21 -1.57
N CYS A 446 28.10 2.94 -0.45
CA CYS A 446 27.14 2.68 0.63
C CYS A 446 25.71 2.74 0.13
N SER A 447 25.34 3.78 -0.60
CA SER A 447 23.97 3.93 -1.11
C SER A 447 23.59 2.83 -2.10
N ASN A 448 24.54 2.23 -2.80
CA ASN A 448 24.37 1.08 -3.69
C ASN A 448 24.46 -0.27 -2.97
N MET A 449 24.61 -0.28 -1.64
CA MET A 449 24.79 -1.50 -0.83
C MET A 449 26.03 -2.34 -1.23
N MET A 450 27.02 -1.73 -1.89
CA MET A 450 28.24 -2.37 -2.40
C MET A 450 29.45 -2.07 -1.52
N THR A 451 29.27 -2.06 -0.19
CA THR A 451 30.37 -1.87 0.76
C THR A 451 30.83 -3.20 1.32
N SER A 452 32.16 -3.38 1.38
CA SER A 452 32.81 -4.49 2.09
C SER A 452 33.36 -4.04 3.44
N SER A 453 33.64 -4.98 4.33
CA SER A 453 34.35 -4.67 5.59
C SER A 453 35.72 -4.03 5.38
N ALA A 454 36.33 -4.22 4.21
CA ALA A 454 37.60 -3.59 3.83
C ALA A 454 37.48 -2.10 3.51
N ASP A 455 36.27 -1.64 3.11
CA ASP A 455 36.02 -0.24 2.79
C ASP A 455 35.97 0.66 4.06
N TYR A 456 35.96 0.04 5.24
CA TYR A 456 35.92 0.72 6.55
C TYR A 456 37.28 0.66 7.28
N SER A 457 38.29 0.01 6.70
CA SER A 457 39.59 -0.24 7.33
C SER A 457 40.70 0.67 6.83
N ILE A 458 40.35 1.90 6.39
CA ILE A 458 41.38 2.89 5.97
C ILE A 458 41.40 4.04 6.95
#